data_dfd70e6983dde32cb306cc38ecfc41e5
#
_entry.id   dfd70e6983dde32cb306cc38ecfc41e5
#
_cell.length_a   1.000
_cell.length_b   1.000
_cell.length_c   1.000
_cell.angle_alpha   90.00
_cell.angle_beta   90.00
_cell.angle_gamma   90.00
#
_symmetry.space_group_name_H-M   'P 1'
#
loop_
_entity.id
_entity.type
_entity.pdbx_description
1 polymer ?
#
loop_
_entity_poly.entity_id
_entity_poly.type
_entity_poly.pdbx_seq_one_letter_code
_entity_poly.pdbx_strand_id
1 'polypeptide(L)'
;MRRLRRDDFSRRLAREHRLTTDDLIYPVFVFDGANATQAVPSMPGVERMTIDRLLPLAEECLKLRIPALALFPAIEPSLKTPDGKEAMNARGLIPRAVRALKERFPELGVMTDVALDPYTSHGQDGVIDATGYILNDETITILEQQALTQAQAGVDIVAPSDMMDGRVGALRRALDQGGFIYTRIMAYAAKYASGFYGPFRDAVGSAANLGKGNKFTYQMDPANSNEALWEVGLDLAEGADMVMVKPGMPYLDIVRRVKDEYQAPTYVYQVSGEYAMLKAAFANGWLDERTCTLEALLAFKRAGADGVLTYFALSAARWLRDER
;
A
#
# COMPACT_ATOMS: atom_id res chain seq x y z
N MET A 1 -31.15 -20.58 -14.65
CA MET A 1 -29.70 -20.27 -14.56
C MET A 1 -28.79 -21.51 -14.41
N ARG A 2 -29.32 -22.73 -14.13
CA ARG A 2 -28.50 -23.94 -13.97
C ARG A 2 -27.68 -24.33 -15.23
N ARG A 3 -28.13 -24.02 -16.43
CA ARG A 3 -27.43 -24.31 -17.70
C ARG A 3 -26.06 -23.64 -17.81
N LEU A 4 -25.96 -22.36 -17.43
CA LEU A 4 -24.70 -21.62 -17.47
C LEU A 4 -23.67 -22.10 -16.43
N ARG A 5 -24.10 -22.83 -15.37
CA ARG A 5 -23.24 -23.35 -14.31
C ARG A 5 -22.75 -24.77 -14.57
N ARG A 6 -23.42 -25.52 -15.45
CA ARG A 6 -23.22 -26.95 -15.61
C ARG A 6 -21.81 -27.32 -16.07
N ASP A 7 -21.35 -26.66 -17.12
CA ASP A 7 -20.12 -27.04 -17.82
C ASP A 7 -19.05 -25.95 -17.63
N ASP A 8 -17.76 -26.35 -17.58
CA ASP A 8 -16.66 -25.43 -17.36
C ASP A 8 -16.56 -24.36 -18.46
N PHE A 9 -16.66 -24.75 -19.74
CA PHE A 9 -16.64 -23.80 -20.85
C PHE A 9 -17.74 -22.73 -20.73
N SER A 10 -18.93 -23.12 -20.29
CA SER A 10 -20.07 -22.23 -20.13
C SER A 10 -19.82 -21.23 -18.98
N ARG A 11 -19.28 -21.70 -17.84
CA ARG A 11 -18.88 -20.82 -16.73
C ARG A 11 -17.79 -19.84 -17.16
N ARG A 12 -16.79 -20.29 -17.95
CA ARG A 12 -15.73 -19.41 -18.48
C ARG A 12 -16.23 -18.36 -19.45
N LEU A 13 -17.20 -18.70 -20.30
CA LEU A 13 -17.83 -17.76 -21.23
C LEU A 13 -18.67 -16.68 -20.51
N ALA A 14 -19.35 -17.07 -19.42
CA ALA A 14 -20.21 -16.19 -18.65
C ALA A 14 -19.47 -15.40 -17.55
N ARG A 15 -18.15 -15.61 -17.40
CA ARG A 15 -17.35 -14.96 -16.36
C ARG A 15 -17.14 -13.47 -16.65
N GLU A 16 -17.59 -12.62 -15.75
CA GLU A 16 -17.52 -11.16 -15.88
C GLU A 16 -16.14 -10.60 -15.52
N HIS A 17 -15.49 -11.16 -14.47
CA HIS A 17 -14.21 -10.69 -13.96
C HIS A 17 -13.15 -11.77 -14.04
N ARG A 18 -11.91 -11.34 -14.25
CA ARG A 18 -10.72 -12.20 -14.23
C ARG A 18 -9.65 -11.55 -13.38
N LEU A 19 -8.92 -12.36 -12.64
CA LEU A 19 -7.71 -11.97 -11.94
C LEU A 19 -6.51 -12.32 -12.82
N THR A 20 -5.59 -11.37 -12.97
CA THR A 20 -4.33 -11.54 -13.69
C THR A 20 -3.16 -11.06 -12.85
N THR A 21 -1.95 -11.34 -13.26
CA THR A 21 -0.76 -10.79 -12.60
C THR A 21 -0.66 -9.28 -12.70
N ASP A 22 -1.25 -8.69 -13.74
CA ASP A 22 -1.26 -7.24 -13.97
C ASP A 22 -2.12 -6.48 -12.94
N ASP A 23 -2.94 -7.19 -12.18
CA ASP A 23 -3.76 -6.64 -11.10
C ASP A 23 -3.02 -6.56 -9.75
N LEU A 24 -1.79 -7.09 -9.65
CA LEU A 24 -1.08 -7.27 -8.38
C LEU A 24 -0.01 -6.21 -8.15
N ILE A 25 0.02 -5.62 -6.95
CA ILE A 25 1.12 -4.81 -6.45
C ILE A 25 1.67 -5.52 -5.20
N TYR A 26 2.98 -5.74 -5.14
CA TYR A 26 3.58 -6.46 -4.03
C TYR A 26 4.19 -5.52 -2.98
N PRO A 27 3.60 -5.41 -1.78
CA PRO A 27 4.16 -4.63 -0.68
C PRO A 27 5.35 -5.35 -0.05
N VAL A 28 6.46 -4.63 0.14
CA VAL A 28 7.70 -5.16 0.72
C VAL A 28 8.22 -4.25 1.83
N PHE A 29 8.78 -4.85 2.88
CA PHE A 29 9.41 -4.15 3.97
C PHE A 29 10.92 -4.13 3.78
N VAL A 30 11.51 -2.92 3.85
CA VAL A 30 12.96 -2.75 3.73
C VAL A 30 13.55 -2.19 5.02
N PHE A 31 14.76 -2.64 5.38
CA PHE A 31 15.52 -2.11 6.51
C PHE A 31 16.99 -1.92 6.14
N ASP A 32 17.70 -1.11 6.90
CA ASP A 32 19.10 -0.81 6.63
C ASP A 32 20.01 -1.95 7.07
N GLY A 33 21.07 -2.19 6.30
CA GLY A 33 22.01 -3.27 6.52
C GLY A 33 22.48 -3.91 5.22
N ALA A 34 23.08 -5.09 5.36
CA ALA A 34 23.56 -5.88 4.24
C ALA A 34 23.32 -7.37 4.46
N ASN A 35 22.93 -8.07 3.41
CA ASN A 35 22.78 -9.53 3.32
C ASN A 35 21.92 -10.15 4.44
N ALA A 36 20.81 -9.50 4.81
CA ALA A 36 19.96 -9.92 5.90
C ALA A 36 18.47 -9.90 5.54
N THR A 37 17.72 -10.82 6.15
CA THR A 37 16.26 -10.83 6.23
C THR A 37 15.83 -11.00 7.68
N GLN A 38 14.66 -10.50 8.02
CA GLN A 38 14.03 -10.61 9.34
C GLN A 38 12.56 -11.00 9.17
N ALA A 39 12.17 -12.15 9.69
CA ALA A 39 10.77 -12.57 9.67
C ALA A 39 9.89 -11.57 10.44
N VAL A 40 8.68 -11.36 9.96
CA VAL A 40 7.63 -10.63 10.68
C VAL A 40 6.72 -11.65 11.38
N PRO A 41 6.85 -11.84 12.71
CA PRO A 41 6.17 -12.95 13.41
C PRO A 41 4.65 -12.93 13.25
N SER A 42 4.06 -11.74 13.21
CA SER A 42 2.62 -11.54 13.03
C SER A 42 2.13 -11.73 11.59
N MET A 43 3.06 -11.94 10.63
CA MET A 43 2.76 -12.13 9.20
C MET A 43 3.55 -13.33 8.64
N PRO A 44 3.12 -14.58 8.89
CA PRO A 44 3.86 -15.77 8.48
C PRO A 44 4.20 -15.78 6.99
N GLY A 45 5.50 -15.92 6.65
CA GLY A 45 6.02 -15.90 5.29
C GLY A 45 6.35 -14.49 4.73
N VAL A 46 6.13 -13.43 5.51
CA VAL A 46 6.57 -12.08 5.17
C VAL A 46 7.84 -11.74 5.94
N GLU A 47 8.79 -11.11 5.27
CA GLU A 47 10.08 -10.70 5.82
C GLU A 47 10.34 -9.22 5.55
N ARG A 48 11.08 -8.58 6.46
CA ARG A 48 11.82 -7.36 6.16
C ARG A 48 13.12 -7.77 5.50
N MET A 49 13.63 -6.98 4.57
CA MET A 49 14.87 -7.33 3.86
C MET A 49 15.76 -6.12 3.60
N THR A 50 17.06 -6.35 3.52
CA THR A 50 18.03 -5.35 3.09
C THR A 50 17.95 -5.14 1.57
N ILE A 51 18.47 -4.01 1.06
CA ILE A 51 18.35 -3.64 -0.36
C ILE A 51 18.93 -4.73 -1.29
N ASP A 52 20.06 -5.32 -0.92
CA ASP A 52 20.69 -6.40 -1.69
C ASP A 52 19.82 -7.67 -1.76
N ARG A 53 18.98 -7.92 -0.75
CA ARG A 53 18.01 -9.02 -0.72
C ARG A 53 16.70 -8.66 -1.46
N LEU A 54 16.39 -7.37 -1.57
CA LEU A 54 15.25 -6.88 -2.34
C LEU A 54 15.46 -7.09 -3.86
N LEU A 55 16.69 -6.96 -4.37
CA LEU A 55 16.95 -7.06 -5.80
C LEU A 55 16.59 -8.43 -6.41
N PRO A 56 16.97 -9.59 -5.83
CA PRO A 56 16.52 -10.89 -6.32
C PRO A 56 15.00 -11.07 -6.27
N LEU A 57 14.33 -10.51 -5.26
CA LEU A 57 12.87 -10.53 -5.15
C LEU A 57 12.21 -9.71 -6.28
N ALA A 58 12.77 -8.54 -6.58
CA ALA A 58 12.31 -7.70 -7.69
C ALA A 58 12.46 -8.40 -9.05
N GLU A 59 13.56 -9.11 -9.27
CA GLU A 59 13.76 -9.95 -10.46
C GLU A 59 12.70 -11.05 -10.55
N GLU A 60 12.34 -11.67 -9.43
CA GLU A 60 11.27 -12.68 -9.40
C GLU A 60 9.90 -12.07 -9.74
N CYS A 61 9.60 -10.88 -9.20
CA CYS A 61 8.37 -10.17 -9.54
C CYS A 61 8.26 -9.91 -11.05
N LEU A 62 9.33 -9.48 -11.69
CA LEU A 62 9.37 -9.31 -13.16
C LEU A 62 9.15 -10.61 -13.90
N LYS A 63 9.81 -11.72 -13.49
CA LYS A 63 9.62 -13.05 -14.09
C LYS A 63 8.18 -13.54 -13.95
N LEU A 64 7.51 -13.17 -12.88
CA LEU A 64 6.09 -13.47 -12.62
C LEU A 64 5.14 -12.43 -13.23
N ARG A 65 5.66 -11.37 -13.86
CA ARG A 65 4.89 -10.28 -14.47
C ARG A 65 4.05 -9.50 -13.45
N ILE A 66 4.53 -9.37 -12.22
CA ILE A 66 3.95 -8.42 -11.25
C ILE A 66 4.44 -7.02 -11.64
N PRO A 67 3.53 -6.05 -11.91
CA PRO A 67 3.91 -4.78 -12.50
C PRO A 67 4.64 -3.83 -11.56
N ALA A 68 4.39 -3.91 -10.25
CA ALA A 68 4.95 -2.95 -9.29
C ALA A 68 5.23 -3.52 -7.91
N LEU A 69 6.23 -2.93 -7.24
CA LEU A 69 6.50 -3.09 -5.81
C LEU A 69 6.07 -1.83 -5.05
N ALA A 70 5.55 -2.01 -3.83
CA ALA A 70 5.29 -0.93 -2.88
C ALA A 70 6.27 -1.04 -1.70
N LEU A 71 7.12 -0.02 -1.49
CA LEU A 71 8.18 -0.03 -0.49
C LEU A 71 7.72 0.59 0.83
N PHE A 72 7.92 -0.13 1.94
CA PHE A 72 7.66 0.33 3.30
C PHE A 72 8.93 0.20 4.15
N PRO A 73 9.44 1.30 4.75
CA PRO A 73 10.67 1.24 5.52
C PRO A 73 10.45 0.78 6.97
N ALA A 74 11.37 -0.03 7.48
CA ALA A 74 11.58 -0.22 8.91
C ALA A 74 12.81 0.60 9.33
N ILE A 75 12.56 1.78 9.90
CA ILE A 75 13.60 2.75 10.25
C ILE A 75 14.18 2.44 11.62
N GLU A 76 15.51 2.52 11.75
CA GLU A 76 16.21 2.38 13.02
C GLU A 76 15.68 3.40 14.05
N PRO A 77 15.40 2.97 15.29
CA PRO A 77 14.84 3.84 16.33
C PRO A 77 15.64 5.13 16.57
N SER A 78 16.98 5.06 16.43
CA SER A 78 17.89 6.19 16.61
C SER A 78 17.73 7.31 15.56
N LEU A 79 17.13 7.01 14.41
CA LEU A 79 16.87 7.94 13.32
C LEU A 79 15.48 8.57 13.39
N LYS A 80 14.61 8.08 14.29
CA LYS A 80 13.26 8.61 14.46
C LYS A 80 13.29 9.89 15.30
N THR A 81 12.55 10.89 14.84
CA THR A 81 12.44 12.21 15.49
C THR A 81 10.99 12.64 15.60
N PRO A 82 10.62 13.61 16.47
CA PRO A 82 9.24 14.09 16.55
C PRO A 82 8.69 14.65 15.24
N ASP A 83 9.55 15.21 14.41
CA ASP A 83 9.22 15.82 13.10
C ASP A 83 9.43 14.86 11.91
N GLY A 84 9.89 13.64 12.16
CA GLY A 84 10.09 12.65 11.10
C GLY A 84 11.14 13.04 10.04
N LYS A 85 12.14 13.86 10.38
CA LYS A 85 13.10 14.45 9.43
C LYS A 85 13.84 13.46 8.55
N GLU A 86 14.01 12.20 8.97
CA GLU A 86 14.63 11.17 8.15
C GLU A 86 13.82 10.86 6.87
N ALA A 87 12.52 11.18 6.84
CA ALA A 87 11.68 11.06 5.65
C ALA A 87 12.18 11.93 4.48
N MET A 88 12.83 13.05 4.79
CA MET A 88 13.38 14.01 3.81
C MET A 88 14.85 13.72 3.44
N ASN A 89 15.45 12.68 3.99
CA ASN A 89 16.87 12.37 3.75
C ASN A 89 17.08 11.76 2.36
N ALA A 90 17.64 12.52 1.42
CA ALA A 90 17.93 12.07 0.06
C ALA A 90 18.90 10.86 0.00
N ARG A 91 19.66 10.58 1.06
CA ARG A 91 20.52 9.41 1.22
C ARG A 91 19.94 8.36 2.16
N GLY A 92 18.70 8.56 2.60
CA GLY A 92 17.96 7.64 3.45
C GLY A 92 17.65 6.30 2.80
N LEU A 93 17.06 5.40 3.56
CA LEU A 93 16.80 4.01 3.14
C LEU A 93 15.93 3.92 1.88
N ILE A 94 14.79 4.62 1.84
CA ILE A 94 13.86 4.55 0.70
C ILE A 94 14.46 5.13 -0.58
N PRO A 95 15.05 6.35 -0.61
CA PRO A 95 15.71 6.84 -1.82
C PRO A 95 16.84 5.93 -2.33
N ARG A 96 17.59 5.26 -1.45
CA ARG A 96 18.62 4.27 -1.84
C ARG A 96 17.99 3.02 -2.47
N ALA A 97 16.92 2.50 -1.88
CA ALA A 97 16.20 1.33 -2.41
C ALA A 97 15.59 1.62 -3.79
N VAL A 98 14.96 2.79 -3.95
CA VAL A 98 14.41 3.23 -5.24
C VAL A 98 15.49 3.29 -6.30
N ARG A 99 16.63 3.97 -6.04
CA ARG A 99 17.75 4.05 -6.99
C ARG A 99 18.27 2.68 -7.39
N ALA A 100 18.50 1.78 -6.43
CA ALA A 100 18.98 0.43 -6.69
C ALA A 100 18.02 -0.40 -7.56
N LEU A 101 16.72 -0.26 -7.33
CA LEU A 101 15.68 -0.91 -8.13
C LEU A 101 15.63 -0.34 -9.55
N LYS A 102 15.59 0.99 -9.70
CA LYS A 102 15.47 1.65 -11.01
C LYS A 102 16.72 1.51 -11.86
N GLU A 103 17.91 1.44 -11.24
CA GLU A 103 19.16 1.15 -11.94
C GLU A 103 19.18 -0.27 -12.54
N ARG A 104 18.67 -1.26 -11.78
CA ARG A 104 18.73 -2.66 -12.20
C ARG A 104 17.51 -3.12 -12.99
N PHE A 105 16.33 -2.57 -12.69
CA PHE A 105 15.04 -2.98 -13.24
C PHE A 105 14.20 -1.75 -13.62
N PRO A 106 14.61 -0.98 -14.65
CA PRO A 106 13.94 0.27 -15.03
C PRO A 106 12.47 0.08 -15.43
N GLU A 107 12.09 -1.11 -15.90
CA GLU A 107 10.73 -1.48 -16.31
C GLU A 107 9.81 -1.85 -15.14
N LEU A 108 10.35 -2.16 -13.95
CA LEU A 108 9.54 -2.46 -12.78
C LEU A 108 9.00 -1.18 -12.15
N GLY A 109 7.69 -1.09 -11.99
CA GLY A 109 7.06 0.01 -11.26
C GLY A 109 7.49 0.00 -9.78
N VAL A 110 7.92 1.16 -9.29
CA VAL A 110 8.26 1.35 -7.88
C VAL A 110 7.32 2.38 -7.28
N MET A 111 6.60 1.98 -6.25
CA MET A 111 5.71 2.81 -5.45
C MET A 111 6.32 3.01 -4.07
N THR A 112 6.25 4.22 -3.54
CA THR A 112 6.70 4.53 -2.19
C THR A 112 5.60 5.18 -1.37
N ASP A 113 5.55 4.84 -0.10
CA ASP A 113 4.64 5.46 0.86
C ASP A 113 5.09 6.90 1.18
N VAL A 114 4.12 7.82 1.28
CA VAL A 114 4.34 9.19 1.76
C VAL A 114 3.52 9.37 3.03
N ALA A 115 4.19 9.21 4.16
CA ALA A 115 3.65 9.36 5.51
C ALA A 115 4.81 9.37 6.51
N LEU A 116 4.59 9.88 7.71
CA LEU A 116 5.66 10.06 8.67
C LEU A 116 5.73 8.99 9.77
N ASP A 117 4.74 8.10 9.89
CA ASP A 117 4.70 7.11 10.98
C ASP A 117 5.91 6.17 11.07
N PRO A 118 6.61 5.79 9.97
CA PRO A 118 7.87 5.05 10.10
C PRO A 118 9.02 5.88 10.66
N TYR A 119 8.94 7.21 10.55
CA TYR A 119 10.03 8.15 10.83
C TYR A 119 9.83 8.95 12.12
N THR A 120 8.58 9.01 12.63
CA THR A 120 8.28 9.72 13.87
C THR A 120 8.56 8.89 15.12
N SER A 121 9.06 9.54 16.17
CA SER A 121 9.32 8.90 17.47
C SER A 121 8.04 8.53 18.23
N HIS A 122 6.88 9.11 17.86
CA HIS A 122 5.56 8.88 18.44
C HIS A 122 4.63 7.99 17.57
N GLY A 123 5.05 7.61 16.35
CA GLY A 123 4.32 6.68 15.48
C GLY A 123 3.05 7.23 14.82
N GLN A 124 2.80 8.55 14.87
CA GLN A 124 1.73 9.20 14.11
C GLN A 124 2.18 9.49 12.68
N ASP A 125 1.23 9.59 11.74
CA ASP A 125 1.51 9.81 10.30
C ASP A 125 1.95 11.26 9.98
N GLY A 126 1.91 12.17 10.95
CA GLY A 126 2.33 13.57 10.83
C GLY A 126 2.89 14.14 12.13
N VAL A 127 3.21 15.43 12.13
CA VAL A 127 3.67 16.18 13.29
C VAL A 127 2.53 16.36 14.29
N ILE A 128 2.84 16.31 15.59
CA ILE A 128 1.86 16.50 16.65
C ILE A 128 2.21 17.70 17.53
N ASP A 129 1.19 18.33 18.09
CA ASP A 129 1.36 19.36 19.13
C ASP A 129 1.62 18.73 20.53
N ALA A 130 1.73 19.57 21.54
CA ALA A 130 1.96 19.15 22.93
C ALA A 130 0.80 18.31 23.52
N THR A 131 -0.38 18.34 22.91
CA THR A 131 -1.56 17.54 23.32
C THR A 131 -1.62 16.19 22.62
N GLY A 132 -0.77 15.98 21.59
CA GLY A 132 -0.77 14.80 20.74
C GLY A 132 -1.73 14.91 19.54
N TYR A 133 -2.30 16.10 19.28
CA TYR A 133 -3.13 16.38 18.12
C TYR A 133 -2.26 16.61 16.89
N ILE A 134 -2.69 16.09 15.73
CA ILE A 134 -1.92 16.19 14.49
C ILE A 134 -2.02 17.60 13.88
N LEU A 135 -0.87 18.14 13.46
CA LEU A 135 -0.76 19.44 12.80
C LEU A 135 -0.77 19.26 11.30
N ASN A 136 -1.92 19.48 10.68
CA ASN A 136 -2.18 19.19 9.26
C ASN A 136 -1.19 19.93 8.34
N ASP A 137 -1.13 21.26 8.42
CA ASP A 137 -0.41 22.10 7.45
C ASP A 137 1.11 21.95 7.58
N GLU A 138 1.61 21.83 8.82
CA GLU A 138 3.03 21.56 9.10
C GLU A 138 3.42 20.18 8.56
N THR A 139 2.54 19.18 8.69
CA THR A 139 2.76 17.84 8.17
C THR A 139 2.87 17.86 6.66
N ILE A 140 1.95 18.54 5.95
CA ILE A 140 1.95 18.62 4.48
C ILE A 140 3.28 19.18 3.97
N THR A 141 3.82 20.20 4.62
CA THR A 141 5.13 20.78 4.23
C THR A 141 6.25 19.74 4.25
N ILE A 142 6.25 18.82 5.21
CA ILE A 142 7.24 17.73 5.29
C ILE A 142 6.95 16.65 4.23
N LEU A 143 5.67 16.32 4.00
CA LEU A 143 5.27 15.34 2.99
C LEU A 143 5.64 15.79 1.56
N GLU A 144 5.55 17.10 1.25
CA GLU A 144 6.05 17.65 -0.01
C GLU A 144 7.54 17.36 -0.20
N GLN A 145 8.36 17.59 0.81
CA GLN A 145 9.80 17.33 0.77
C GLN A 145 10.11 15.83 0.68
N GLN A 146 9.34 15.00 1.38
CA GLN A 146 9.44 13.54 1.29
C GLN A 146 9.15 13.07 -0.14
N ALA A 147 8.06 13.52 -0.75
CA ALA A 147 7.68 13.16 -2.12
C ALA A 147 8.73 13.63 -3.15
N LEU A 148 9.24 14.86 -3.03
CA LEU A 148 10.32 15.37 -3.87
C LEU A 148 11.60 14.53 -3.74
N THR A 149 11.97 14.17 -2.52
CA THR A 149 13.13 13.32 -2.24
C THR A 149 13.01 11.94 -2.90
N GLN A 150 11.82 11.34 -2.86
CA GLN A 150 11.52 10.07 -3.51
C GLN A 150 11.49 10.21 -5.04
N ALA A 151 10.91 11.29 -5.58
CA ALA A 151 10.88 11.59 -7.01
C ALA A 151 12.30 11.80 -7.59
N GLN A 152 13.18 12.51 -6.87
CA GLN A 152 14.60 12.67 -7.22
C GLN A 152 15.36 11.34 -7.25
N ALA A 153 14.92 10.35 -6.48
CA ALA A 153 15.49 9.01 -6.51
C ALA A 153 14.98 8.15 -7.70
N GLY A 154 13.95 8.62 -8.42
CA GLY A 154 13.40 7.96 -9.61
C GLY A 154 12.17 7.11 -9.35
N VAL A 155 11.40 7.37 -8.28
CA VAL A 155 10.15 6.66 -8.01
C VAL A 155 9.12 6.88 -9.12
N ASP A 156 8.33 5.87 -9.42
CA ASP A 156 7.26 5.95 -10.44
C ASP A 156 5.93 6.44 -9.86
N ILE A 157 5.64 6.07 -8.59
CA ILE A 157 4.39 6.38 -7.91
C ILE A 157 4.69 6.79 -6.47
N VAL A 158 4.24 7.96 -6.07
CA VAL A 158 4.17 8.37 -4.66
C VAL A 158 2.75 8.11 -4.14
N ALA A 159 2.65 7.55 -2.93
CA ALA A 159 1.36 7.12 -2.39
C ALA A 159 1.12 7.70 -0.99
N PRO A 160 0.53 8.90 -0.92
CA PRO A 160 0.25 9.55 0.35
C PRO A 160 -0.78 8.74 1.15
N SER A 161 -0.35 8.25 2.32
CA SER A 161 -1.16 7.42 3.21
C SER A 161 -1.43 8.08 4.57
N ASP A 162 -1.05 9.35 4.70
CA ASP A 162 -1.11 10.16 5.91
C ASP A 162 -2.52 10.65 6.26
N MET A 163 -3.39 10.86 5.29
CA MET A 163 -4.77 11.37 5.41
C MET A 163 -4.86 12.84 5.85
N MET A 164 -3.85 13.68 5.57
CA MET A 164 -3.94 15.13 5.81
C MET A 164 -4.79 15.81 4.72
N ASP A 165 -5.60 16.78 5.12
CA ASP A 165 -6.45 17.54 4.19
C ASP A 165 -5.61 18.40 3.23
N GLY A 166 -5.86 18.30 1.92
CA GLY A 166 -5.17 19.09 0.89
C GLY A 166 -3.78 18.58 0.49
N ARG A 167 -3.33 17.44 1.04
CA ARG A 167 -1.99 16.88 0.78
C ARG A 167 -1.77 16.49 -0.68
N VAL A 168 -2.77 15.93 -1.35
CA VAL A 168 -2.63 15.50 -2.75
C VAL A 168 -2.35 16.68 -3.65
N GLY A 169 -3.10 17.77 -3.49
CA GLY A 169 -2.89 19.01 -4.24
C GLY A 169 -1.52 19.65 -3.96
N ALA A 170 -1.05 19.61 -2.72
CA ALA A 170 0.26 20.10 -2.35
C ALA A 170 1.38 19.25 -3.01
N LEU A 171 1.31 17.93 -2.91
CA LEU A 171 2.26 17.01 -3.53
C LEU A 171 2.29 17.18 -5.06
N ARG A 172 1.11 17.28 -5.70
CA ARG A 172 1.03 17.45 -7.17
C ARG A 172 1.73 18.74 -7.60
N ARG A 173 1.44 19.86 -6.93
CA ARG A 173 2.10 21.14 -7.23
C ARG A 173 3.62 21.05 -7.01
N ALA A 174 4.07 20.46 -5.91
CA ALA A 174 5.49 20.33 -5.61
C ALA A 174 6.22 19.48 -6.67
N LEU A 175 5.65 18.32 -7.05
CA LEU A 175 6.19 17.44 -8.08
C LEU A 175 6.27 18.14 -9.44
N ASP A 176 5.23 18.86 -9.86
CA ASP A 176 5.19 19.56 -11.15
C ASP A 176 6.21 20.71 -11.19
N GLN A 177 6.30 21.51 -10.13
CA GLN A 177 7.28 22.59 -9.99
C GLN A 177 8.72 22.05 -9.93
N GLY A 178 8.89 20.85 -9.34
CA GLY A 178 10.18 20.14 -9.32
C GLY A 178 10.57 19.47 -10.65
N GLY A 179 9.70 19.52 -11.67
CA GLY A 179 9.92 18.90 -12.98
C GLY A 179 9.56 17.40 -13.04
N PHE A 180 8.94 16.85 -11.98
CA PHE A 180 8.55 15.43 -11.88
C PHE A 180 7.12 15.19 -12.40
N ILE A 181 6.77 15.76 -13.54
CA ILE A 181 5.43 15.76 -14.12
C ILE A 181 4.89 14.35 -14.47
N TYR A 182 5.77 13.34 -14.53
CA TYR A 182 5.39 11.94 -14.80
C TYR A 182 5.34 11.07 -13.57
N THR A 183 5.70 11.57 -12.39
CA THR A 183 5.50 10.86 -11.11
C THR A 183 4.03 10.85 -10.77
N ARG A 184 3.42 9.65 -10.68
CA ARG A 184 2.01 9.46 -10.39
C ARG A 184 1.75 9.61 -8.90
N ILE A 185 0.53 10.00 -8.56
CA ILE A 185 0.02 9.99 -7.18
C ILE A 185 -1.06 8.92 -7.06
N MET A 186 -0.81 7.90 -6.24
CA MET A 186 -1.82 6.93 -5.79
C MET A 186 -2.25 7.30 -4.37
N ALA A 187 -3.31 8.08 -4.23
CA ALA A 187 -3.77 8.54 -2.93
C ALA A 187 -4.47 7.43 -2.14
N TYR A 188 -4.10 7.24 -0.88
CA TYR A 188 -4.89 6.46 0.07
C TYR A 188 -6.13 7.27 0.45
N ALA A 189 -7.02 7.48 -0.52
CA ALA A 189 -8.12 8.43 -0.44
C ALA A 189 -9.24 7.97 0.51
N ALA A 190 -9.39 6.66 0.72
CA ALA A 190 -10.35 6.09 1.67
C ALA A 190 -9.62 5.14 2.64
N LYS A 191 -8.90 5.71 3.61
CA LYS A 191 -8.18 4.97 4.64
C LYS A 191 -8.89 5.08 5.99
N TYR A 192 -9.34 3.96 6.50
CA TYR A 192 -10.12 3.86 7.74
C TYR A 192 -9.24 3.62 8.97
N ALA A 193 -9.65 4.13 10.12
CA ALA A 193 -9.04 3.82 11.41
C ALA A 193 -9.41 2.39 11.82
N SER A 194 -8.61 1.42 11.35
CA SER A 194 -8.96 0.01 11.39
C SER A 194 -8.14 -0.79 12.40
N GLY A 195 -8.79 -1.76 13.05
CA GLY A 195 -8.15 -2.78 13.87
C GLY A 195 -7.30 -3.78 13.07
N PHE A 196 -7.48 -3.85 11.74
CA PHE A 196 -6.74 -4.77 10.87
C PHE A 196 -5.29 -4.33 10.57
N TYR A 197 -4.79 -3.22 11.13
CA TYR A 197 -3.40 -2.74 10.91
C TYR A 197 -2.38 -3.29 11.91
N GLY A 198 -2.80 -4.09 12.89
CA GLY A 198 -1.91 -4.59 13.95
C GLY A 198 -0.59 -5.19 13.42
N PRO A 199 -0.61 -6.19 12.53
CA PRO A 199 0.61 -6.81 12.02
C PRO A 199 1.51 -5.87 11.20
N PHE A 200 0.96 -4.87 10.49
CA PHE A 200 1.75 -3.86 9.78
C PHE A 200 2.58 -3.01 10.75
N ARG A 201 1.99 -2.61 11.88
CA ARG A 201 2.71 -1.84 12.91
C ARG A 201 3.89 -2.61 13.49
N ASP A 202 3.76 -3.94 13.61
CA ASP A 202 4.86 -4.83 13.95
C ASP A 202 5.94 -4.81 12.84
N ALA A 203 5.53 -4.95 11.58
CA ALA A 203 6.44 -5.02 10.43
C ALA A 203 7.31 -3.75 10.24
N VAL A 204 6.75 -2.54 10.46
CA VAL A 204 7.49 -1.27 10.34
C VAL A 204 8.09 -0.80 11.68
N GLY A 205 7.87 -1.54 12.77
CA GLY A 205 8.38 -1.19 14.10
C GLY A 205 7.75 0.06 14.70
N SER A 206 6.49 0.39 14.34
CA SER A 206 5.78 1.57 14.87
C SER A 206 4.85 1.24 16.05
N ALA A 207 4.57 -0.03 16.32
CA ALA A 207 3.67 -0.46 17.39
C ALA A 207 4.09 0.04 18.77
N ALA A 208 5.39 -0.02 19.08
CA ALA A 208 5.94 0.43 20.36
C ALA A 208 5.86 1.95 20.53
N ASN A 209 5.95 2.70 19.43
CA ASN A 209 5.99 4.16 19.44
C ASN A 209 4.57 4.76 19.62
N LEU A 210 3.55 4.18 18.98
CA LEU A 210 2.18 4.67 19.10
C LEU A 210 1.61 4.45 20.52
N GLY A 211 2.10 3.46 21.27
CA GLY A 211 1.66 3.16 22.62
C GLY A 211 0.14 2.96 22.73
N LYS A 212 -0.54 3.78 23.56
CA LYS A 212 -2.00 3.84 23.70
C LYS A 212 -2.66 4.85 22.76
N GLY A 213 -1.91 5.55 21.92
CA GLY A 213 -2.44 6.50 20.95
C GLY A 213 -3.31 5.84 19.88
N ASN A 214 -4.13 6.64 19.24
CA ASN A 214 -4.96 6.21 18.10
C ASN A 214 -4.79 7.21 16.95
N LYS A 215 -5.45 6.92 15.83
CA LYS A 215 -5.38 7.73 14.59
C LYS A 215 -6.77 8.24 14.16
N PHE A 216 -7.73 8.27 15.09
CA PHE A 216 -9.13 8.64 14.81
C PHE A 216 -9.31 10.12 14.41
N THR A 217 -8.35 10.98 14.72
CA THR A 217 -8.42 12.41 14.39
C THR A 217 -8.15 12.74 12.93
N TYR A 218 -7.64 11.75 12.15
CA TYR A 218 -7.32 11.94 10.73
C TYR A 218 -7.56 10.71 9.84
N GLN A 219 -7.77 9.52 10.38
CA GLN A 219 -8.25 8.37 9.61
C GLN A 219 -9.76 8.25 9.76
N MET A 220 -10.44 7.80 8.70
CA MET A 220 -11.89 7.75 8.62
C MET A 220 -12.51 6.79 9.64
N ASP A 221 -13.69 7.14 10.14
CA ASP A 221 -14.47 6.26 11.03
C ASP A 221 -14.96 5.03 10.25
N PRO A 222 -14.71 3.79 10.75
CA PRO A 222 -15.21 2.57 10.14
C PRO A 222 -16.73 2.50 9.94
N ALA A 223 -17.50 3.32 10.66
CA ALA A 223 -18.95 3.39 10.53
C ALA A 223 -19.42 4.23 9.33
N ASN A 224 -18.52 5.01 8.70
CA ASN A 224 -18.88 5.96 7.65
C ASN A 224 -18.61 5.39 6.26
N SER A 225 -19.55 5.55 5.35
CA SER A 225 -19.36 5.16 3.95
C SER A 225 -19.50 6.34 2.97
N ASN A 226 -20.28 7.38 3.29
CA ASN A 226 -20.41 8.58 2.46
C ASN A 226 -19.16 9.45 2.51
N GLU A 227 -18.49 9.52 3.67
CA GLU A 227 -17.22 10.20 3.87
C GLU A 227 -16.16 9.75 2.85
N ALA A 228 -16.08 8.44 2.57
CA ALA A 228 -15.17 7.90 1.57
C ALA A 228 -15.37 8.51 0.17
N LEU A 229 -16.60 8.80 -0.22
CA LEU A 229 -16.87 9.46 -1.52
C LEU A 229 -16.40 10.91 -1.48
N TRP A 230 -16.59 11.63 -0.39
CA TRP A 230 -16.10 13.00 -0.28
C TRP A 230 -14.56 13.06 -0.35
N GLU A 231 -13.87 12.24 0.45
CA GLU A 231 -12.42 12.18 0.46
C GLU A 231 -11.84 11.80 -0.90
N VAL A 232 -12.38 10.78 -1.54
CA VAL A 232 -11.96 10.37 -2.89
C VAL A 232 -12.21 11.47 -3.91
N GLY A 233 -13.35 12.15 -3.84
CA GLY A 233 -13.67 13.26 -4.73
C GLY A 233 -12.71 14.44 -4.58
N LEU A 234 -12.33 14.79 -3.36
CA LEU A 234 -11.34 15.82 -3.06
C LEU A 234 -9.96 15.43 -3.59
N ASP A 235 -9.46 14.24 -3.28
CA ASP A 235 -8.15 13.75 -3.74
C ASP A 235 -8.05 13.74 -5.29
N LEU A 236 -9.13 13.33 -5.99
CA LEU A 236 -9.18 13.37 -7.46
C LEU A 236 -9.18 14.80 -7.99
N ALA A 237 -9.92 15.71 -7.37
CA ALA A 237 -9.93 17.13 -7.73
C ALA A 237 -8.59 17.83 -7.48
N GLU A 238 -7.84 17.36 -6.49
CA GLU A 238 -6.49 17.81 -6.16
C GLU A 238 -5.40 17.25 -7.09
N GLY A 239 -5.72 16.26 -7.92
CA GLY A 239 -4.80 15.72 -8.94
C GLY A 239 -4.24 14.34 -8.64
N ALA A 240 -4.93 13.50 -7.85
CA ALA A 240 -4.60 12.08 -7.76
C ALA A 240 -4.84 11.39 -9.11
N ASP A 241 -3.86 10.60 -9.56
CA ASP A 241 -3.98 9.78 -10.77
C ASP A 241 -4.75 8.48 -10.50
N MET A 242 -4.65 7.99 -9.28
CA MET A 242 -5.21 6.74 -8.80
C MET A 242 -5.64 6.90 -7.34
N VAL A 243 -6.69 6.17 -6.95
CA VAL A 243 -7.18 6.18 -5.57
C VAL A 243 -7.15 4.78 -4.96
N MET A 244 -6.99 4.69 -3.64
CA MET A 244 -6.89 3.44 -2.92
C MET A 244 -7.84 3.41 -1.72
N VAL A 245 -8.56 2.29 -1.58
CA VAL A 245 -9.37 1.95 -0.41
C VAL A 245 -8.53 1.05 0.52
N LYS A 246 -8.49 1.37 1.80
CA LYS A 246 -7.74 0.63 2.83
C LYS A 246 -8.50 0.61 4.17
N PRO A 247 -8.78 -0.56 4.76
CA PRO A 247 -8.51 -1.95 4.33
C PRO A 247 -9.32 -2.41 3.12
N GLY A 248 -9.13 -3.70 2.74
CA GLY A 248 -9.74 -4.29 1.57
C GLY A 248 -11.02 -5.09 1.83
N MET A 249 -10.90 -6.34 2.31
CA MET A 249 -12.03 -7.28 2.39
C MET A 249 -13.24 -6.75 3.19
N PRO A 250 -13.05 -6.07 4.34
CA PRO A 250 -14.18 -5.50 5.09
C PRO A 250 -14.84 -4.28 4.43
N TYR A 251 -14.25 -3.74 3.36
CA TYR A 251 -14.62 -2.49 2.70
C TYR A 251 -14.91 -2.65 1.19
N LEU A 252 -15.37 -3.84 0.77
CA LEU A 252 -15.75 -4.10 -0.63
C LEU A 252 -16.89 -3.21 -1.10
N ASP A 253 -17.80 -2.84 -0.20
CA ASP A 253 -18.87 -1.87 -0.43
C ASP A 253 -18.32 -0.49 -0.80
N ILE A 254 -17.26 -0.05 -0.11
CA ILE A 254 -16.58 1.22 -0.40
C ILE A 254 -15.88 1.16 -1.75
N VAL A 255 -15.15 0.07 -2.05
CA VAL A 255 -14.53 -0.15 -3.37
C VAL A 255 -15.60 -0.04 -4.48
N ARG A 256 -16.76 -0.69 -4.31
CA ARG A 256 -17.85 -0.65 -5.28
C ARG A 256 -18.40 0.76 -5.44
N ARG A 257 -18.69 1.45 -4.34
CA ARG A 257 -19.24 2.81 -4.35
C ARG A 257 -18.29 3.80 -5.01
N VAL A 258 -17.00 3.78 -4.66
CA VAL A 258 -15.96 4.65 -5.26
C VAL A 258 -15.88 4.40 -6.77
N LYS A 259 -15.83 3.13 -7.18
CA LYS A 259 -15.75 2.79 -8.61
C LYS A 259 -16.99 3.22 -9.39
N ASP A 260 -18.17 3.05 -8.82
CA ASP A 260 -19.42 3.46 -9.47
C ASP A 260 -19.51 4.98 -9.63
N GLU A 261 -19.12 5.73 -8.59
CA GLU A 261 -19.23 7.18 -8.57
C GLU A 261 -18.23 7.87 -9.49
N TYR A 262 -16.94 7.49 -9.39
CA TYR A 262 -15.87 8.26 -10.03
C TYR A 262 -15.31 7.62 -11.29
N GLN A 263 -15.51 6.35 -11.54
CA GLN A 263 -14.91 5.59 -12.66
C GLN A 263 -13.38 5.76 -12.80
N ALA A 264 -12.73 6.31 -11.77
CA ALA A 264 -11.28 6.48 -11.71
C ALA A 264 -10.55 5.14 -11.50
N PRO A 265 -9.25 5.06 -11.79
CA PRO A 265 -8.43 3.91 -11.42
C PRO A 265 -8.46 3.71 -9.90
N THR A 266 -9.12 2.63 -9.45
CA THR A 266 -9.40 2.34 -8.03
C THR A 266 -8.64 1.10 -7.59
N TYR A 267 -7.79 1.26 -6.60
CA TYR A 267 -6.99 0.20 -6.00
C TYR A 267 -7.50 -0.16 -4.61
N VAL A 268 -7.07 -1.31 -4.12
CA VAL A 268 -7.43 -1.75 -2.77
C VAL A 268 -6.20 -2.36 -2.09
N TYR A 269 -6.07 -2.12 -0.79
CA TYR A 269 -5.03 -2.77 0.01
C TYR A 269 -5.63 -3.89 0.85
N GLN A 270 -5.33 -5.14 0.50
CA GLN A 270 -5.53 -6.28 1.38
C GLN A 270 -4.47 -6.21 2.48
N VAL A 271 -4.86 -5.66 3.65
CA VAL A 271 -3.90 -5.27 4.69
C VAL A 271 -3.38 -6.45 5.50
N SER A 272 -2.40 -6.15 6.33
CA SER A 272 -1.65 -7.13 7.14
C SER A 272 -2.53 -8.00 8.03
N GLY A 273 -3.59 -7.44 8.64
CA GLY A 273 -4.54 -8.18 9.47
C GLY A 273 -5.41 -9.15 8.65
N GLU A 274 -5.79 -8.76 7.44
CA GLU A 274 -6.51 -9.65 6.52
C GLU A 274 -5.62 -10.82 6.07
N TYR A 275 -4.36 -10.52 5.74
CA TYR A 275 -3.35 -11.54 5.44
C TYR A 275 -3.14 -12.50 6.62
N ALA A 276 -2.89 -11.97 7.81
CA ALA A 276 -2.63 -12.75 9.01
C ALA A 276 -3.84 -13.65 9.39
N MET A 277 -5.06 -13.12 9.28
CA MET A 277 -6.31 -13.86 9.50
C MET A 277 -6.43 -15.06 8.56
N LEU A 278 -6.19 -14.86 7.27
CA LEU A 278 -6.22 -15.94 6.27
C LEU A 278 -5.11 -16.96 6.52
N LYS A 279 -3.86 -16.51 6.76
CA LYS A 279 -2.73 -17.39 7.09
C LYS A 279 -2.99 -18.24 8.32
N ALA A 280 -3.64 -17.69 9.35
CA ALA A 280 -4.02 -18.45 10.54
C ALA A 280 -5.04 -19.54 10.21
N ALA A 281 -6.05 -19.26 9.38
CA ALA A 281 -7.02 -20.26 8.95
C ALA A 281 -6.38 -21.36 8.10
N PHE A 282 -5.44 -21.01 7.22
CA PHE A 282 -4.69 -21.98 6.40
C PHE A 282 -3.78 -22.87 7.25
N ALA A 283 -3.06 -22.30 8.22
CA ALA A 283 -2.19 -23.03 9.12
C ALA A 283 -2.94 -24.06 9.98
N ASN A 284 -4.21 -23.78 10.30
CA ASN A 284 -5.08 -24.72 11.03
C ASN A 284 -5.80 -25.72 10.11
N GLY A 285 -5.60 -25.67 8.79
CA GLY A 285 -6.25 -26.56 7.84
C GLY A 285 -7.77 -26.34 7.69
N TRP A 286 -8.28 -25.17 8.12
CA TRP A 286 -9.71 -24.87 8.03
C TRP A 286 -10.13 -24.40 6.64
N LEU A 287 -9.21 -23.75 5.92
CA LEU A 287 -9.40 -23.25 4.56
C LEU A 287 -8.22 -23.67 3.67
N ASP A 288 -8.50 -23.89 2.37
CA ASP A 288 -7.45 -24.09 1.36
C ASP A 288 -6.82 -22.77 0.95
N GLU A 289 -5.49 -22.67 1.08
CA GLU A 289 -4.76 -21.41 0.87
C GLU A 289 -4.90 -20.89 -0.56
N ARG A 290 -4.71 -21.74 -1.57
CA ARG A 290 -4.78 -21.32 -2.98
C ARG A 290 -6.18 -20.84 -3.33
N THR A 291 -7.18 -21.67 -3.07
CA THR A 291 -8.56 -21.40 -3.44
C THR A 291 -9.08 -20.12 -2.78
N CYS A 292 -8.92 -20.00 -1.46
CA CYS A 292 -9.45 -18.85 -0.72
C CYS A 292 -8.70 -17.56 -1.02
N THR A 293 -7.37 -17.62 -1.25
CA THR A 293 -6.61 -16.45 -1.65
C THR A 293 -7.04 -15.92 -3.01
N LEU A 294 -7.15 -16.80 -4.02
CA LEU A 294 -7.59 -16.42 -5.36
C LEU A 294 -9.04 -15.90 -5.36
N GLU A 295 -9.93 -16.50 -4.56
CA GLU A 295 -11.30 -16.02 -4.40
C GLU A 295 -11.36 -14.64 -3.74
N ALA A 296 -10.57 -14.39 -2.69
CA ALA A 296 -10.49 -13.09 -2.04
C ALA A 296 -9.98 -12.01 -3.01
N LEU A 297 -8.93 -12.30 -3.79
CA LEU A 297 -8.40 -11.38 -4.79
C LEU A 297 -9.41 -11.12 -5.92
N LEU A 298 -10.13 -12.15 -6.37
CA LEU A 298 -11.20 -12.01 -7.35
C LEU A 298 -12.39 -11.20 -6.79
N ALA A 299 -12.66 -11.27 -5.47
CA ALA A 299 -13.72 -10.47 -4.85
C ALA A 299 -13.43 -8.96 -4.97
N PHE A 300 -12.17 -8.53 -4.85
CA PHE A 300 -11.78 -7.14 -5.09
C PHE A 300 -12.05 -6.73 -6.55
N LYS A 301 -11.69 -7.58 -7.52
CA LYS A 301 -12.00 -7.34 -8.94
C LYS A 301 -13.50 -7.22 -9.17
N ARG A 302 -14.30 -8.11 -8.59
CA ARG A 302 -15.77 -8.09 -8.69
C ARG A 302 -16.37 -6.83 -8.04
N ALA A 303 -15.75 -6.32 -6.97
CA ALA A 303 -16.14 -5.04 -6.37
C ALA A 303 -15.77 -3.82 -7.23
N GLY A 304 -14.92 -3.99 -8.24
CA GLY A 304 -14.53 -2.93 -9.18
C GLY A 304 -13.10 -2.44 -9.06
N ALA A 305 -12.26 -3.07 -8.22
CA ALA A 305 -10.86 -2.69 -8.12
C ALA A 305 -10.09 -2.97 -9.42
N ASP A 306 -9.28 -2.01 -9.86
CA ASP A 306 -8.38 -2.17 -11.01
C ASP A 306 -7.13 -2.95 -10.62
N GLY A 307 -6.67 -2.83 -9.36
CA GLY A 307 -5.56 -3.60 -8.84
C GLY A 307 -5.59 -3.74 -7.31
N VAL A 308 -4.72 -4.60 -6.79
CA VAL A 308 -4.69 -4.99 -5.37
C VAL A 308 -3.25 -4.96 -4.85
N LEU A 309 -3.01 -4.19 -3.78
CA LEU A 309 -1.83 -4.38 -2.93
C LEU A 309 -2.09 -5.59 -2.03
N THR A 310 -1.25 -6.61 -2.13
CA THR A 310 -1.42 -7.83 -1.34
C THR A 310 -0.10 -8.54 -1.07
N TYR A 311 0.07 -9.02 0.15
CA TYR A 311 1.20 -9.86 0.53
C TYR A 311 1.14 -11.26 -0.11
N PHE A 312 0.00 -11.64 -0.68
CA PHE A 312 -0.14 -12.88 -1.47
C PHE A 312 0.33 -12.72 -2.93
N ALA A 313 0.81 -11.56 -3.37
CA ALA A 313 1.08 -11.28 -4.78
C ALA A 313 1.98 -12.34 -5.45
N LEU A 314 3.09 -12.74 -4.82
CA LEU A 314 3.99 -13.77 -5.37
C LEU A 314 3.30 -15.13 -5.49
N SER A 315 2.62 -15.59 -4.44
CA SER A 315 1.91 -16.88 -4.45
C SER A 315 0.79 -16.86 -5.49
N ALA A 316 -0.01 -15.80 -5.52
CA ALA A 316 -1.08 -15.64 -6.50
C ALA A 316 -0.55 -15.63 -7.94
N ALA A 317 0.54 -14.90 -8.21
CA ALA A 317 1.15 -14.85 -9.54
C ALA A 317 1.67 -16.21 -10.01
N ARG A 318 2.28 -17.00 -9.10
CA ARG A 318 2.70 -18.39 -9.42
C ARG A 318 1.50 -19.25 -9.76
N TRP A 319 0.44 -19.22 -8.95
CA TRP A 319 -0.77 -20.04 -9.19
C TRP A 319 -1.51 -19.66 -10.48
N LEU A 320 -1.60 -18.36 -10.79
CA LEU A 320 -2.20 -17.87 -12.04
C LEU A 320 -1.39 -18.26 -13.29
N ARG A 321 -0.08 -18.45 -13.15
CA ARG A 321 0.78 -18.95 -14.23
C ARG A 321 0.55 -20.45 -14.50
N ASP A 322 0.35 -21.24 -13.46
CA ASP A 322 0.14 -22.69 -13.55
C ASP A 322 -1.22 -23.05 -14.17
N GLU A 323 -2.15 -22.10 -14.27
CA GLU A 323 -3.49 -22.28 -14.88
C GLU A 323 -3.51 -21.98 -16.40
N ARG A 324 -2.39 -21.53 -16.97
CA ARG A 324 -2.23 -21.25 -18.40
C ARG A 324 -1.61 -22.43 -19.12
#